data_26635686c01fe9a554c2f849d89e7c0f
#
_entry.id   26635686c01fe9a554c2f849d89e7c0f
#
_cell.length_a   1.000
_cell.length_b   1.000
_cell.length_c   1.000
_cell.angle_alpha   90.00
_cell.angle_beta   90.00
_cell.angle_gamma   90.00
#
_symmetry.space_group_name_H-M   'P 1'
#
loop_
_entity.id
_entity.type
_entity.pdbx_description
1 polymer ?
#
loop_
_entity_poly.entity_id
_entity_poly.type
_entity_poly.pdbx_seq_one_letter_code
_entity_poly.pdbx_strand_id
1 'polypeptide(L)' 'LEFETLDEHMEGGRRLFTVGAVVNGELLAQGRAYNKKDASQIAAQQAMEKLGLNKIEGEEG' A
#
# COMPACT_ATOMS: atom_id res chain seq x y z
N LEU A 1 -10.93 5.09 -1.43
CA LEU A 1 -9.68 4.50 -1.00
C LEU A 1 -9.05 5.33 0.09
N GLU A 2 -8.81 4.72 1.23
CA GLU A 2 -8.22 5.41 2.35
C GLU A 2 -6.95 4.71 2.77
N PHE A 3 -6.08 5.43 3.44
CA PHE A 3 -4.84 4.86 3.93
C PHE A 3 -4.76 4.98 5.43
N GLU A 4 -4.23 3.94 6.10
CA GLU A 4 -4.08 3.98 7.52
C GLU A 4 -2.70 3.49 7.86
N THR A 5 -2.03 4.11 8.81
CA THR A 5 -0.73 3.64 9.29
C THR A 5 -0.97 2.48 10.22
N LEU A 6 -0.56 1.31 9.81
CA LEU A 6 -0.79 0.09 10.59
C LEU A 6 0.31 -0.17 11.59
N ASP A 7 1.53 0.21 11.25
CA ASP A 7 2.66 -0.03 12.13
C ASP A 7 3.76 0.98 11.85
N GLU A 8 4.60 1.20 12.85
CA GLU A 8 5.68 2.15 12.73
C GLU A 8 6.73 1.74 13.74
N HIS A 9 7.91 1.39 13.33
CA HIS A 9 8.96 1.00 14.25
C HIS A 9 10.32 1.28 13.63
N MET A 10 11.37 1.23 14.46
CA MET A 10 12.72 1.46 13.98
C MET A 10 13.30 0.17 13.45
N GLU A 11 13.95 0.27 12.30
CA GLU A 11 14.53 -0.89 11.69
C GLU A 11 15.90 -0.47 11.16
N GLY A 12 16.97 -0.98 11.72
CA GLY A 12 18.29 -0.64 11.26
C GLY A 12 18.60 0.83 11.36
N GLY A 13 18.12 1.50 12.37
CA GLY A 13 18.35 2.92 12.55
C GLY A 13 17.45 3.81 11.74
N ARG A 14 16.50 3.25 11.02
CA ARG A 14 15.56 4.03 10.22
C ARG A 14 14.14 3.66 10.63
N ARG A 15 13.23 4.60 10.45
CA ARG A 15 11.84 4.34 10.80
C ARG A 15 11.12 3.66 9.63
N LEU A 16 10.53 2.51 9.91
CA LEU A 16 9.82 1.76 8.91
C LEU A 16 8.33 1.90 9.16
N PHE A 17 7.59 2.28 8.14
CA PHE A 17 6.14 2.46 8.23
C PHE A 17 5.44 1.37 7.45
N THR A 18 4.34 0.87 7.99
CA THR A 18 3.46 -0.04 7.26
C THR A 18 2.12 0.68 7.12
N VAL A 19 1.71 0.90 5.90
CA VAL A 19 0.46 1.60 5.61
C VAL A 19 -0.49 0.65 4.92
N GLY A 20 -1.73 0.66 5.33
CA GLY A 20 -2.76 -0.18 4.71
C GLY A 20 -3.65 0.63 3.81
N ALA A 21 -4.07 0.06 2.70
CA ALA A 21 -5.05 0.66 1.80
C ALA A 21 -6.40 0.06 2.12
N VAL A 22 -7.35 0.90 2.44
CA VAL A 22 -8.67 0.48 2.91
C VAL A 22 -9.74 0.97 1.95
N VAL A 23 -10.64 0.09 1.57
CA VAL A 23 -11.75 0.45 0.70
C VAL A 23 -13.02 -0.05 1.37
N ASN A 24 -13.95 0.86 1.62
CA ASN A 24 -15.22 0.53 2.26
C ASN A 24 -15.02 -0.17 3.60
N GLY A 25 -14.02 0.26 4.34
CA GLY A 25 -13.76 -0.31 5.64
C GLY A 25 -13.01 -1.62 5.62
N GLU A 26 -12.58 -2.06 4.44
CA GLU A 26 -11.92 -3.33 4.32
C GLU A 26 -10.47 -3.13 3.89
N LEU A 27 -9.54 -3.75 4.59
CA LEU A 27 -8.13 -3.63 4.27
C LEU A 27 -7.82 -4.49 3.07
N LEU A 28 -7.41 -3.88 1.97
CA LEU A 28 -7.12 -4.59 0.77
C LEU A 28 -5.66 -4.93 0.61
N ALA A 29 -4.78 -4.05 1.03
CA ALA A 29 -3.37 -4.23 0.76
C ALA A 29 -2.55 -3.44 1.75
N GLN A 30 -1.25 -3.72 1.80
CA GLN A 30 -0.35 -3.03 2.70
C GLN A 30 0.93 -2.71 1.95
N GLY A 31 1.57 -1.64 2.34
CA GLY A 31 2.86 -1.24 1.81
C GLY A 31 3.80 -0.89 2.93
N ARG A 32 5.08 -1.16 2.76
CA ARG A 32 6.07 -0.89 3.77
C ARG A 32 7.19 -0.09 3.15
N ALA A 33 7.62 0.94 3.81
CA ALA A 33 8.72 1.75 3.33
C ALA A 33 9.26 2.59 4.48
N TYR A 34 10.37 3.29 4.22
CA TYR A 34 10.99 4.09 5.28
C TYR A 34 10.41 5.50 5.35
N ASN A 35 9.30 5.75 4.68
CA ASN A 35 8.53 6.97 4.87
C ASN A 35 7.09 6.68 4.50
N LYS A 36 6.18 7.51 5.00
CA LYS A 36 4.76 7.26 4.82
C LYS A 36 4.34 7.41 3.37
N LYS A 37 4.94 8.33 2.67
CA LYS A 37 4.55 8.58 1.29
C LYS A 37 4.83 7.35 0.44
N ASP A 38 6.02 6.79 0.55
CA ASP A 38 6.37 5.61 -0.22
C ASP A 38 5.54 4.41 0.21
N ALA A 39 5.32 4.25 1.51
CA ALA A 39 4.51 3.16 2.01
C ALA A 39 3.09 3.24 1.46
N SER A 40 2.53 4.45 1.41
CA SER A 40 1.20 4.65 0.87
C SER A 40 1.15 4.34 -0.61
N GLN A 41 2.18 4.70 -1.35
CA GLN A 41 2.21 4.42 -2.77
C GLN A 41 2.27 2.92 -3.04
N ILE A 42 3.05 2.20 -2.25
CA ILE A 42 3.12 0.76 -2.39
C ILE A 42 1.78 0.14 -2.05
N ALA A 43 1.15 0.60 -0.97
CA ALA A 43 -0.15 0.08 -0.59
C ALA A 43 -1.20 0.34 -1.68
N ALA A 44 -1.16 1.53 -2.27
CA ALA A 44 -2.09 1.88 -3.34
C ALA A 44 -1.89 0.99 -4.55
N GLN A 45 -0.64 0.75 -4.92
CA GLN A 45 -0.36 -0.06 -6.07
C GLN A 45 -0.84 -1.49 -5.86
N GLN A 46 -0.60 -2.05 -4.68
CA GLN A 46 -1.05 -3.38 -4.37
C GLN A 46 -2.58 -3.45 -4.34
N ALA A 47 -3.23 -2.43 -3.82
CA ALA A 47 -4.68 -2.39 -3.78
C ALA A 47 -5.27 -2.34 -5.18
N MET A 48 -4.65 -1.57 -6.06
CA MET A 48 -5.14 -1.47 -7.42
C MET A 48 -4.98 -2.80 -8.14
N GLU A 49 -3.92 -3.52 -7.87
CA GLU A 49 -3.75 -4.84 -8.42
C GLU A 49 -4.84 -5.78 -7.94
N LYS A 50 -5.18 -5.71 -6.66
CA LYS A 50 -6.21 -6.56 -6.13
C LYS A 50 -7.57 -6.24 -6.71
N LEU A 51 -7.82 -4.99 -6.99
CA LEU A 51 -9.07 -4.59 -7.59
C LEU A 51 -9.09 -4.84 -9.10
N GLY A 52 -7.94 -5.21 -9.67
CA GLY A 52 -7.86 -5.48 -11.09
C GLY A 52 -7.74 -4.26 -11.96
N LEU A 53 -7.52 -3.11 -11.37
CA LEU A 53 -7.48 -1.88 -12.16
C LEU A 53 -6.22 -1.75 -12.99
N ASN A 54 -5.13 -2.38 -12.56
CA ASN A 54 -3.93 -2.32 -13.34
C ASN A 54 -3.81 -3.39 -14.35
N LYS A 55 -4.71 -4.32 -14.42
CA LYS A 55 -4.53 -5.42 -15.28
C LYS A 55 -4.90 -5.16 -16.66
N ILE A 56 -5.65 -4.16 -16.89
CA ILE A 56 -6.18 -3.95 -18.18
C ILE A 56 -5.16 -3.78 -19.20
N GLU A 57 -4.20 -2.94 -18.93
CA GLU A 57 -3.28 -2.73 -19.92
C GLU A 57 -2.44 -3.86 -20.03
N GLY A 58 -2.24 -4.58 -19.05
CA GLY A 58 -1.37 -5.62 -19.16
C GLY A 58 -1.77 -6.63 -20.10
N GLU A 59 -2.87 -6.85 -20.12
CA GLU A 59 -3.19 -7.82 -20.80
C GLU A 59 -3.42 -7.67 -21.99
N GLU A 60 -3.81 -6.92 -22.24
CA GLU A 60 -4.11 -6.85 -23.37
C GLU A 60 -3.23 -7.09 -24.13
N GLY A 61 -2.50 -6.91 -23.87
CA GLY A 61 -1.51 -7.11 -24.80
C GLY A 61 -1.58 -8.36 -25.39
#